data_2f04e15076952f83909a09cd6d11d168
#
_entry.id   2f04e15076952f83909a09cd6d11d168
#
_cell.length_a   1.000
_cell.length_b   1.000
_cell.length_c   1.000
_cell.angle_alpha   90.00
_cell.angle_beta   90.00
_cell.angle_gamma   90.00
#
_symmetry.space_group_name_H-M   'P 1'
#
loop_
_entity.id
_entity.type
_entity.pdbx_description
1 polymer ?
#
loop_
_entity_poly.entity_id
_entity_poly.type
_entity_poly.pdbx_seq_one_letter_code
_entity_poly.pdbx_strand_id
1 'polypeptide(L)'
;VYPLFFERIIMNLYEHTIVARQDVSPTQLKQIEEKYSKIVEKLEGSIVKLENWGLLNLSYLIKKNKKGNYIHFKIEANGKIISELEKNEIIDRNLLRYLTVKVKKFDLEADYFKKSDDKENFSK
;
A
#
# COMPACT_ATOMS: atom_id res chain seq x y z
N VAL A 1 -25.47 -14.32 -9.27
CA VAL A 1 -25.54 -14.21 -7.81
C VAL A 1 -24.44 -15.05 -7.14
N TYR A 2 -24.32 -16.30 -7.56
CA TYR A 2 -23.33 -17.21 -7.01
C TYR A 2 -21.88 -16.75 -7.22
N PRO A 3 -21.48 -16.26 -8.41
CA PRO A 3 -20.11 -15.84 -8.62
C PRO A 3 -19.66 -14.72 -7.69
N LEU A 4 -20.51 -13.71 -7.45
CA LEU A 4 -20.18 -12.60 -6.55
C LEU A 4 -20.05 -13.07 -5.10
N PHE A 5 -20.95 -13.92 -4.67
CA PHE A 5 -20.91 -14.48 -3.34
C PHE A 5 -19.67 -15.37 -3.14
N PHE A 6 -19.36 -16.17 -4.14
CA PHE A 6 -18.20 -17.05 -4.12
C PHE A 6 -16.90 -16.26 -4.06
N GLU A 7 -16.79 -15.18 -4.85
CA GLU A 7 -15.63 -14.32 -4.85
C GLU A 7 -15.41 -13.66 -3.48
N ARG A 8 -16.46 -13.28 -2.78
CA ARG A 8 -16.38 -12.72 -1.44
C ARG A 8 -15.89 -13.72 -0.40
N ILE A 9 -16.30 -14.99 -0.53
CA ILE A 9 -15.88 -16.04 0.39
C ILE A 9 -14.39 -16.32 0.31
N ILE A 10 -13.81 -16.19 -0.88
CA ILE A 10 -12.37 -16.45 -1.10
C ILE A 10 -11.51 -15.18 -1.06
N MET A 11 -12.00 -14.15 -0.39
CA MET A 11 -11.20 -12.95 -0.14
C MET A 11 -10.01 -13.29 0.75
N ASN A 12 -8.88 -12.69 0.41
CA ASN A 12 -7.64 -12.84 1.14
C ASN A 12 -7.21 -11.50 1.73
N LEU A 13 -6.25 -11.54 2.63
CA LEU A 13 -5.69 -10.34 3.23
C LEU A 13 -4.34 -10.05 2.58
N TYR A 14 -4.14 -8.80 2.22
CA TYR A 14 -2.90 -8.35 1.58
C TYR A 14 -2.37 -7.11 2.29
N GLU A 15 -1.06 -7.05 2.40
CA GLU A 15 -0.35 -5.82 2.76
C GLU A 15 0.27 -5.30 1.49
N HIS A 16 -0.08 -4.09 1.13
CA HIS A 16 0.33 -3.47 -0.13
C HIS A 16 1.01 -2.15 0.15
N THR A 17 2.27 -2.05 -0.23
CA THR A 17 3.08 -0.85 -0.01
C THR A 17 3.41 -0.23 -1.35
N ILE A 18 3.19 1.09 -1.47
CA ILE A 18 3.63 1.85 -2.64
C ILE A 18 4.64 2.90 -2.19
N VAL A 19 5.55 3.22 -3.10
CA VAL A 19 6.56 4.25 -2.89
C VAL A 19 6.39 5.30 -3.98
N ALA A 20 5.98 6.49 -3.60
CA ALA A 20 5.82 7.61 -4.51
C ALA A 20 7.09 8.44 -4.59
N ARG A 21 7.25 9.20 -5.67
CA ARG A 21 8.41 10.07 -5.90
C ARG A 21 8.57 11.07 -4.76
N GLN A 22 9.83 11.46 -4.50
CA GLN A 22 10.14 12.40 -3.42
C GLN A 22 9.57 13.80 -3.65
N ASP A 23 9.32 14.17 -4.90
CA ASP A 23 8.83 15.50 -5.27
C ASP A 23 7.29 15.60 -5.34
N VAL A 24 6.58 14.54 -4.98
CA VAL A 24 5.12 14.54 -4.95
C VAL A 24 4.64 15.39 -3.76
N SER A 25 3.74 16.32 -4.04
CA SER A 25 3.19 17.22 -2.99
C SER A 25 2.24 16.47 -2.05
N PRO A 26 2.00 16.99 -0.83
CA PRO A 26 1.02 16.38 0.07
C PRO A 26 -0.37 16.22 -0.54
N THR A 27 -0.81 17.19 -1.37
CA THR A 27 -2.09 17.12 -2.06
C THR A 27 -2.11 15.95 -3.05
N GLN A 28 -1.03 15.80 -3.81
CA GLN A 28 -0.89 14.70 -4.76
C GLN A 28 -0.83 13.35 -4.06
N LEU A 29 -0.19 13.28 -2.89
CA LEU A 29 -0.17 12.05 -2.09
C LEU A 29 -1.57 11.64 -1.67
N LYS A 30 -2.40 12.58 -1.23
CA LYS A 30 -3.80 12.30 -0.90
C LYS A 30 -4.58 11.79 -2.12
N GLN A 31 -4.35 12.39 -3.27
CA GLN A 31 -4.97 11.95 -4.52
C GLN A 31 -4.57 10.52 -4.88
N ILE A 32 -3.30 10.17 -4.67
CA ILE A 32 -2.79 8.82 -4.89
C ILE A 32 -3.49 7.83 -3.94
N GLU A 33 -3.56 8.17 -2.66
CA GLU A 33 -4.25 7.34 -1.66
C GLU A 33 -5.71 7.10 -2.05
N GLU A 34 -6.42 8.15 -2.40
CA GLU A 34 -7.82 8.06 -2.81
C GLU A 34 -8.01 7.26 -4.09
N LYS A 35 -7.14 7.48 -5.07
CA LYS A 35 -7.20 6.79 -6.35
C LYS A 35 -7.14 5.28 -6.18
N TYR A 36 -6.15 4.80 -5.43
CA TYR A 36 -5.97 3.37 -5.26
C TYR A 36 -6.98 2.76 -4.30
N SER A 37 -7.40 3.49 -3.28
CA SER A 37 -8.49 3.06 -2.42
C SER A 37 -9.78 2.88 -3.19
N LYS A 38 -10.09 3.81 -4.09
CA LYS A 38 -11.30 3.72 -4.93
C LYS A 38 -11.27 2.53 -5.89
N ILE A 39 -10.12 2.20 -6.43
CA ILE A 39 -9.98 1.03 -7.30
C ILE A 39 -10.36 -0.24 -6.54
N VAL A 40 -9.85 -0.40 -5.33
CA VAL A 40 -10.15 -1.55 -4.49
C VAL A 40 -11.63 -1.59 -4.12
N GLU A 41 -12.18 -0.47 -3.66
CA GLU A 41 -13.58 -0.39 -3.25
C GLU A 41 -14.55 -0.61 -4.41
N LYS A 42 -14.24 -0.08 -5.57
CA LYS A 42 -15.07 -0.24 -6.77
C LYS A 42 -15.19 -1.70 -7.20
N LEU A 43 -14.16 -2.49 -6.96
CA LEU A 43 -14.13 -3.91 -7.27
C LEU A 43 -14.58 -4.79 -6.10
N GLU A 44 -15.21 -4.18 -5.10
CA GLU A 44 -15.76 -4.84 -3.92
C GLU A 44 -14.73 -5.37 -2.92
N GLY A 45 -13.51 -4.90 -3.00
CA GLY A 45 -12.52 -5.09 -1.96
C GLY A 45 -12.71 -4.08 -0.84
N SER A 46 -11.96 -4.22 0.24
CA SER A 46 -12.01 -3.31 1.38
C SER A 46 -10.62 -2.84 1.76
N ILE A 47 -10.49 -1.56 2.03
CA ILE A 47 -9.30 -1.01 2.66
C ILE A 47 -9.50 -1.09 4.16
N VAL A 48 -8.82 -2.01 4.81
CA VAL A 48 -8.94 -2.20 6.26
C VAL A 48 -8.20 -1.12 7.04
N LYS A 49 -7.02 -0.74 6.55
CA LYS A 49 -6.23 0.33 7.14
C LYS A 49 -5.32 0.94 6.08
N LEU A 50 -5.13 2.24 6.16
CA LEU A 50 -4.20 2.99 5.31
C LEU A 50 -3.25 3.76 6.21
N GLU A 51 -1.95 3.60 5.97
CA GLU A 51 -0.91 4.29 6.72
C GLU A 51 -0.02 5.07 5.77
N ASN A 52 0.19 6.34 6.06
CA ASN A 52 1.20 7.14 5.36
C ASN A 52 2.44 7.19 6.23
N TRP A 53 3.49 6.50 5.79
CA TRP A 53 4.74 6.42 6.55
C TRP A 53 5.66 7.61 6.32
N GLY A 54 5.29 8.49 5.40
CA GLY A 54 6.04 9.70 5.12
C GLY A 54 7.21 9.49 4.17
N LEU A 55 8.08 10.50 4.13
CA LEU A 55 9.24 10.52 3.25
C LEU A 55 10.41 9.80 3.92
N LEU A 56 10.82 8.68 3.34
CA LEU A 56 11.89 7.83 3.88
C LEU A 56 13.05 7.72 2.89
N ASN A 57 14.25 7.50 3.42
CA ASN A 57 15.44 7.30 2.62
C ASN A 57 15.37 5.94 1.90
N LEU A 58 15.77 5.94 0.64
CA LEU A 58 15.91 4.71 -0.14
C LEU A 58 17.32 4.18 0.04
N SER A 59 17.45 2.85 0.03
CA SER A 59 18.76 2.19 0.16
C SER A 59 19.68 2.53 -1.02
N TYR A 60 19.09 2.82 -2.17
CA TYR A 60 19.81 3.21 -3.39
C TYR A 60 18.87 4.05 -4.25
N LEU A 61 19.45 4.76 -5.23
CA LEU A 61 18.65 5.62 -6.11
C LEU A 61 17.68 4.81 -6.95
N ILE A 62 16.44 5.27 -6.99
CA ILE A 62 15.40 4.72 -7.87
C ILE A 62 14.94 5.88 -8.75
N LYS A 63 15.16 5.79 -10.05
CA LYS A 63 14.80 6.85 -11.01
C LYS A 63 15.29 8.22 -10.53
N LYS A 64 16.53 8.26 -10.02
CA LYS A 64 17.19 9.46 -9.48
C LYS A 64 16.60 10.00 -8.18
N ASN A 65 15.71 9.27 -7.53
CA ASN A 65 15.18 9.66 -6.22
C ASN A 65 16.01 9.02 -5.10
N LYS A 66 16.41 9.81 -4.12
CA LYS A 66 17.10 9.36 -2.92
C LYS A 66 16.11 8.98 -1.81
N LYS A 67 14.91 9.54 -1.87
CA LYS A 67 13.85 9.34 -0.89
C LYS A 67 12.57 8.97 -1.62
N GLY A 68 11.64 8.37 -0.89
CA GLY A 68 10.33 8.05 -1.41
C GLY A 68 9.27 8.24 -0.34
N ASN A 69 8.07 8.56 -0.79
CA ASN A 69 6.90 8.67 0.09
C ASN A 69 6.25 7.29 0.18
N TYR A 70 6.24 6.71 1.37
CA TYR A 70 5.73 5.37 1.61
C TYR A 70 4.28 5.42 2.06
N ILE A 71 3.42 4.68 1.36
CA ILE A 71 2.03 4.51 1.73
C ILE A 71 1.75 3.02 1.83
N HIS A 72 1.17 2.60 2.94
CA HIS A 72 0.89 1.19 3.21
C HIS A 72 -0.61 0.95 3.36
N PHE A 73 -1.11 -0.02 2.61
CA PHE A 73 -2.50 -0.41 2.65
C PHE A 73 -2.63 -1.82 3.23
N LYS A 74 -3.59 -2.01 4.12
CA LYS A 74 -4.04 -3.33 4.52
C LYS A 74 -5.36 -3.58 3.81
N ILE A 75 -5.38 -4.55 2.91
CA ILE A 75 -6.47 -4.75 1.95
C ILE A 75 -7.08 -6.13 2.13
N GLU A 76 -8.40 -6.19 2.13
CA GLU A 76 -9.13 -7.45 1.98
C GLU A 76 -9.68 -7.50 0.57
N ALA A 77 -9.19 -8.46 -0.22
CA ALA A 77 -9.49 -8.52 -1.64
C ALA A 77 -9.19 -9.91 -2.21
N ASN A 78 -9.53 -10.12 -3.48
CA ASN A 78 -9.11 -11.32 -4.20
C ASN A 78 -7.97 -10.98 -5.16
N GLY A 79 -7.39 -11.99 -5.80
CA GLY A 79 -6.26 -11.79 -6.71
C GLY A 79 -6.58 -10.92 -7.92
N LYS A 80 -7.82 -10.92 -8.37
CA LYS A 80 -8.28 -10.07 -9.49
C LYS A 80 -8.20 -8.59 -9.14
N ILE A 81 -8.61 -8.24 -7.93
CA ILE A 81 -8.59 -6.86 -7.44
C ILE A 81 -7.14 -6.38 -7.33
N ILE A 82 -6.28 -7.21 -6.78
CA ILE A 82 -4.85 -6.89 -6.67
C ILE A 82 -4.20 -6.74 -8.05
N SER A 83 -4.53 -7.61 -9.00
CA SER A 83 -4.02 -7.49 -10.38
C SER A 83 -4.42 -6.17 -11.02
N GLU A 84 -5.67 -5.75 -10.83
CA GLU A 84 -6.17 -4.50 -11.38
C GLU A 84 -5.48 -3.31 -10.73
N LEU A 85 -5.26 -3.37 -9.42
CA LEU A 85 -4.54 -2.37 -8.68
C LEU A 85 -3.11 -2.21 -9.22
N GLU A 86 -2.41 -3.32 -9.38
CA GLU A 86 -1.03 -3.31 -9.88
C GLU A 86 -0.91 -2.83 -11.31
N LYS A 87 -1.89 -3.13 -12.17
CA LYS A 87 -1.92 -2.61 -13.53
C LYS A 87 -1.93 -1.09 -13.58
N ASN A 88 -2.70 -0.48 -12.69
CA ASN A 88 -2.76 0.98 -12.60
C ASN A 88 -1.46 1.56 -12.03
N GLU A 89 -0.84 0.85 -11.11
CA GLU A 89 0.41 1.30 -10.48
C GLU A 89 1.59 1.26 -11.43
N ILE A 90 1.65 0.24 -12.29
CA ILE A 90 2.75 0.10 -13.26
C ILE A 90 2.84 1.30 -14.20
N ILE A 91 1.70 1.86 -14.60
CA ILE A 91 1.66 2.98 -15.53
C ILE A 91 1.68 4.34 -14.84
N ASP A 92 1.65 4.39 -13.51
CA ASP A 92 1.63 5.63 -12.76
C ASP A 92 3.05 6.19 -12.61
N ARG A 93 3.29 7.34 -13.23
CA ARG A 93 4.60 7.99 -13.22
C ARG A 93 4.99 8.53 -11.83
N ASN A 94 4.03 8.72 -10.95
CA ASN A 94 4.28 9.20 -9.60
C ASN A 94 4.79 8.11 -8.68
N LEU A 95 4.67 6.85 -9.06
CA LEU A 95 5.11 5.72 -8.26
C LEU A 95 6.47 5.20 -8.72
N LEU A 96 7.34 4.94 -7.75
CA LEU A 96 8.65 4.34 -8.00
C LEU A 96 8.59 2.82 -7.89
N ARG A 97 7.83 2.33 -6.91
CA ARG A 97 7.71 0.90 -6.62
C ARG A 97 6.38 0.57 -5.98
N TYR A 98 6.01 -0.68 -6.05
CA TYR A 98 4.91 -1.25 -5.28
C TYR A 98 5.30 -2.67 -4.86
N LEU A 99 4.72 -3.13 -3.76
CA LEU A 99 4.95 -4.48 -3.25
C LEU A 99 3.66 -4.98 -2.60
N THR A 100 3.22 -6.16 -2.98
CA THR A 100 2.06 -6.82 -2.38
C THR A 100 2.49 -8.11 -1.71
N VAL A 101 2.07 -8.28 -0.46
CA VAL A 101 2.34 -9.51 0.31
C VAL A 101 1.01 -10.03 0.83
N LYS A 102 0.72 -11.30 0.53
CA LYS A 102 -0.45 -11.97 1.06
C LYS A 102 -0.16 -12.42 2.49
N VAL A 103 -1.08 -12.11 3.41
CA VAL A 103 -0.91 -12.42 4.83
C VAL A 103 -2.10 -13.20 5.35
N LYS A 104 -1.93 -13.90 6.47
CA LYS A 104 -3.00 -14.67 7.09
C LYS A 104 -3.87 -13.81 7.99
N LYS A 105 -3.28 -12.80 8.61
CA LYS A 105 -4.00 -11.86 9.47
C LYS A 105 -3.24 -10.55 9.53
N PHE A 106 -3.96 -9.48 9.87
CA PHE A 106 -3.35 -8.18 10.12
C PHE A 106 -3.11 -7.98 11.60
N ASP A 107 -2.01 -7.30 11.93
CA ASP A 107 -1.79 -6.74 13.25
C ASP A 107 -2.19 -5.27 13.16
N LEU A 108 -3.45 -4.98 13.47
CA LEU A 108 -4.01 -3.63 13.33
C LEU A 108 -3.53 -2.68 14.42
N GLU A 109 -3.01 -3.22 15.51
CA GLU A 109 -2.45 -2.41 16.59
C GLU A 109 -0.98 -2.06 16.33
N ALA A 110 -0.32 -2.78 15.42
CA ALA A 110 1.07 -2.53 15.10
C ALA A 110 1.19 -1.28 14.23
N ASP A 111 2.09 -0.41 14.61
CA ASP A 111 2.62 0.64 13.78
C ASP A 111 4.05 0.21 13.44
N TYR A 112 4.25 -0.31 12.24
CA TYR A 112 5.55 -0.86 11.84
C TYR A 112 6.66 0.18 11.91
N PHE A 113 6.35 1.41 11.57
CA PHE A 113 7.31 2.50 11.63
C PHE A 113 7.67 2.83 13.08
N LYS A 114 6.69 2.89 13.95
CA LYS A 114 6.89 3.16 15.38
C LYS A 114 7.67 2.03 16.06
N LYS A 115 7.41 0.79 15.71
CA LYS A 115 8.17 -0.37 16.22
C LYS A 115 9.64 -0.28 15.85
N SER A 116 9.94 0.17 14.66
CA SER A 116 11.31 0.36 14.20
C SER A 116 12.02 1.43 15.04
N ASP A 117 11.35 2.53 15.31
CA ASP A 117 11.88 3.60 16.16
C ASP A 117 12.12 3.11 17.59
N ASP A 118 11.20 2.36 18.16
CA ASP A 118 11.33 1.77 19.48
C ASP A 118 12.54 0.82 19.55
N LYS A 119 12.74 0.01 18.53
CA LYS A 119 13.91 -0.88 18.45
C LYS A 119 15.22 -0.11 18.39
N GLU A 120 15.26 0.97 17.63
CA GLU A 120 16.43 1.84 17.56
C GLU A 120 16.73 2.47 18.93
N ASN A 121 15.71 2.89 19.63
CA ASN A 121 15.83 3.44 20.96
C ASN A 121 16.38 2.42 21.96
N PHE A 122 15.97 1.17 21.85
CA PHE A 122 16.46 0.10 22.71
C PHE A 122 17.92 -0.29 22.43
N SER A 123 18.37 -0.12 21.21
CA SER A 123 19.73 -0.49 20.82
C SER A 123 20.77 0.57 21.23
N LYS A 124 20.32 1.67 21.76
CA LYS A 124 21.17 2.73 22.30
C LYS A 124 21.36 2.56 23.80
#